data_8bdaa966cde054be752b69263a9b99b4
#
_entry.id   8bdaa966cde054be752b69263a9b99b4
#
_cell.length_a   1.000
_cell.length_b   1.000
_cell.length_c   1.000
_cell.angle_alpha   90.00
_cell.angle_beta   90.00
_cell.angle_gamma   90.00
#
_symmetry.space_group_name_H-M   'P 1'
#
loop_
_entity.id
_entity.type
_entity.pdbx_description
1 polymer ?
#
loop_
_entity_poly.entity_id
_entity_poly.type
_entity_poly.pdbx_seq_one_letter_code
_entity_poly.pdbx_strand_id
1 'polypeptide(L)'
;MLLPLLVASMVSPAKERLGILHEERSLYTRILVHKVNDLLCMKFTLVRSDSNQSCKDLSAPKRLVFAYARMTMSALLFNRHPQKILIVGLGGGTLPEAFFDLLDNVKIDTVEIDPAVIKVAKEYFLFEDDERKRVIAQDARVFIKRAILQSTEYDLVILDAFNGDYIPEHLMTKEFLLEVQKVLSRDGVLVANTFGTSKLYDYESNTYQDVFGSFIN
;
A
#
# COMPACT_ATOMS: atom_id res chain seq x y z
N MET A 1 45.62 19.38 -20.91
CA MET A 1 44.97 18.08 -21.04
C MET A 1 44.50 17.65 -19.64
N LEU A 2 43.26 17.97 -19.29
CA LEU A 2 42.71 17.64 -17.97
C LEU A 2 42.08 16.23 -18.04
N LEU A 3 42.57 15.29 -17.24
CA LEU A 3 41.96 13.98 -17.05
C LEU A 3 40.70 14.15 -16.17
N PRO A 4 39.57 13.54 -16.52
CA PRO A 4 38.41 13.51 -15.64
C PRO A 4 38.65 12.51 -14.49
N LEU A 5 38.51 13.01 -13.24
CA LEU A 5 38.45 12.17 -12.05
C LEU A 5 37.17 11.33 -12.08
N LEU A 6 37.30 10.04 -12.34
CA LEU A 6 36.21 9.07 -12.12
C LEU A 6 36.07 8.88 -10.61
N VAL A 7 35.06 9.51 -10.02
CA VAL A 7 34.63 9.19 -8.64
C VAL A 7 33.82 7.88 -8.71
N ALA A 8 34.50 6.77 -8.55
CA ALA A 8 33.85 5.49 -8.28
C ALA A 8 33.20 5.56 -6.88
N SER A 9 31.90 5.59 -6.79
CA SER A 9 31.17 5.44 -5.54
C SER A 9 31.44 4.04 -4.98
N MET A 10 32.35 3.93 -4.01
CA MET A 10 32.62 2.70 -3.28
C MET A 10 31.37 2.33 -2.45
N VAL A 11 30.58 1.39 -2.90
CA VAL A 11 29.53 0.75 -2.10
C VAL A 11 30.22 0.02 -0.93
N SER A 12 29.81 0.33 0.30
CA SER A 12 30.37 -0.30 1.49
C SER A 12 30.18 -1.82 1.46
N PRO A 13 31.21 -2.63 1.74
CA PRO A 13 31.12 -4.10 1.69
C PRO A 13 30.10 -4.71 2.67
N ALA A 14 29.66 -3.96 3.69
CA ALA A 14 28.56 -4.36 4.58
C ALA A 14 27.20 -4.30 3.89
N LYS A 15 26.97 -3.37 2.95
CA LYS A 15 25.74 -3.28 2.16
C LYS A 15 25.59 -4.45 1.18
N GLU A 16 26.67 -4.90 0.61
CA GLU A 16 26.71 -6.03 -0.34
C GLU A 16 26.35 -7.37 0.33
N ARG A 17 26.78 -7.58 1.58
CA ARG A 17 26.46 -8.80 2.36
C ARG A 17 25.00 -8.93 2.75
N LEU A 18 24.23 -7.84 2.82
CA LEU A 18 22.81 -7.81 3.20
C LEU A 18 21.87 -7.76 2.00
N GLY A 19 22.39 -7.75 0.76
CA GLY A 19 21.57 -7.61 -0.44
C GLY A 19 20.80 -6.28 -0.50
N ILE A 20 21.31 -5.23 0.17
CA ILE A 20 20.68 -3.90 0.19
C ILE A 20 20.93 -3.21 -1.13
N LEU A 21 19.84 -2.93 -1.86
CA LEU A 21 19.87 -2.26 -3.16
C LEU A 21 19.69 -0.75 -3.04
N HIS A 22 18.87 -0.31 -2.07
CA HIS A 22 18.55 1.11 -1.87
C HIS A 22 18.23 1.40 -0.41
N GLU A 23 18.57 2.63 0.00
CA GLU A 23 18.25 3.16 1.32
C GLU A 23 18.01 4.66 1.19
N GLU A 24 16.83 5.11 1.60
CA GLU A 24 16.42 6.52 1.54
C GLU A 24 15.66 6.89 2.81
N ARG A 25 15.90 8.08 3.34
CA ARG A 25 15.12 8.65 4.44
C ARG A 25 14.16 9.69 3.89
N SER A 26 12.88 9.44 4.09
CA SER A 26 11.81 10.38 3.77
C SER A 26 11.41 11.23 4.97
N LEU A 27 10.34 12.03 4.82
CA LEU A 27 9.70 12.74 5.93
C LEU A 27 8.95 11.79 6.88
N TYR A 28 8.53 10.63 6.38
CA TYR A 28 7.63 9.70 7.10
C TYR A 28 8.38 8.49 7.67
N THR A 29 9.36 7.98 6.92
CA THR A 29 10.05 6.75 7.29
C THR A 29 11.45 6.67 6.68
N ARG A 30 12.19 5.64 7.04
CA ARG A 30 13.42 5.23 6.35
C ARG A 30 13.10 4.00 5.52
N ILE A 31 13.22 4.13 4.22
CA ILE A 31 12.89 3.10 3.24
C ILE A 31 14.16 2.32 2.91
N LEU A 32 14.10 1.01 3.04
CA LEU A 32 15.16 0.09 2.66
C LEU A 32 14.63 -0.87 1.61
N VAL A 33 15.32 -0.99 0.47
CA VAL A 33 15.07 -2.02 -0.54
C VAL A 33 16.17 -3.05 -0.47
N HIS A 34 15.80 -4.31 -0.33
CA HIS A 34 16.75 -5.40 -0.30
C HIS A 34 16.27 -6.58 -1.14
N LYS A 35 17.24 -7.37 -1.62
CA LYS A 35 16.97 -8.58 -2.40
C LYS A 35 17.58 -9.79 -1.70
N VAL A 36 16.78 -10.85 -1.55
CA VAL A 36 17.25 -12.15 -1.07
C VAL A 36 16.73 -13.20 -2.05
N ASN A 37 17.64 -13.86 -2.75
CA ASN A 37 17.32 -14.74 -3.88
C ASN A 37 16.44 -13.97 -4.90
N ASP A 38 15.27 -14.48 -5.25
CA ASP A 38 14.33 -13.84 -6.17
C ASP A 38 13.31 -12.93 -5.49
N LEU A 39 13.38 -12.76 -4.16
CA LEU A 39 12.51 -11.85 -3.43
C LEU A 39 13.14 -10.47 -3.32
N LEU A 40 12.49 -9.50 -3.93
CA LEU A 40 12.75 -8.07 -3.78
C LEU A 40 11.77 -7.50 -2.76
N CYS A 41 12.28 -6.95 -1.67
CA CYS A 41 11.45 -6.49 -0.56
C CYS A 41 11.75 -5.04 -0.17
N MET A 42 10.73 -4.34 0.28
CA MET A 42 10.77 -3.02 0.91
C MET A 42 10.52 -3.16 2.41
N LYS A 43 11.32 -2.45 3.21
CA LYS A 43 11.15 -2.30 4.67
C LYS A 43 11.06 -0.84 5.06
N PHE A 44 10.31 -0.58 6.13
CA PHE A 44 10.32 0.69 6.84
C PHE A 44 11.06 0.51 8.17
N THR A 45 12.14 1.26 8.38
CA THR A 45 13.10 0.96 9.46
C THR A 45 13.13 1.96 10.61
N LEU A 46 12.21 2.93 10.67
CA LEU A 46 12.12 3.86 11.80
C LEU A 46 11.50 3.22 13.05
N VAL A 47 10.78 2.13 12.88
CA VAL A 47 10.19 1.35 13.96
C VAL A 47 10.98 0.05 14.15
N ARG A 48 10.99 -0.51 15.34
CA ARG A 48 11.74 -1.72 15.71
C ARG A 48 11.34 -3.01 14.98
N SER A 49 10.40 -2.93 14.05
CA SER A 49 9.95 -4.06 13.25
C SER A 49 10.99 -4.43 12.20
N ASP A 50 11.35 -5.70 12.17
CA ASP A 50 12.21 -6.28 11.12
C ASP A 50 11.36 -6.83 9.95
N SER A 51 10.05 -6.54 9.94
CA SER A 51 9.10 -7.03 8.95
C SER A 51 9.18 -6.27 7.62
N ASN A 52 9.05 -7.01 6.52
CA ASN A 52 8.92 -6.43 5.20
C ASN A 52 7.51 -5.84 5.04
N GLN A 53 7.43 -4.65 4.44
CA GLN A 53 6.17 -3.97 4.13
C GLN A 53 5.60 -4.41 2.78
N SER A 54 6.47 -4.69 1.82
CA SER A 54 6.08 -5.18 0.52
C SER A 54 7.18 -6.07 -0.06
N CYS A 55 6.79 -7.15 -0.75
CA CYS A 55 7.74 -8.00 -1.48
C CYS A 55 7.18 -8.39 -2.84
N LYS A 56 8.06 -8.47 -3.84
CA LYS A 56 7.80 -8.97 -5.19
C LYS A 56 8.70 -10.17 -5.47
N ASP A 57 8.12 -11.25 -5.97
CA ASP A 57 8.87 -12.40 -6.45
C ASP A 57 9.28 -12.14 -7.90
N LEU A 58 10.57 -12.00 -8.16
CA LEU A 58 11.08 -11.71 -9.50
C LEU A 58 11.01 -12.93 -10.44
N SER A 59 10.95 -14.15 -9.87
CA SER A 59 10.77 -15.40 -10.65
C SER A 59 9.30 -15.67 -10.99
N ALA A 60 8.38 -15.08 -10.21
CA ALA A 60 6.93 -15.19 -10.41
C ALA A 60 6.25 -13.83 -10.11
N PRO A 61 6.39 -12.81 -10.99
CA PRO A 61 6.01 -11.42 -10.69
C PRO A 61 4.53 -11.20 -10.34
N LYS A 62 3.65 -12.11 -10.77
CA LYS A 62 2.21 -12.06 -10.45
C LYS A 62 1.85 -12.75 -9.13
N ARG A 63 2.81 -13.39 -8.48
CA ARG A 63 2.61 -14.06 -7.19
C ARG A 63 2.49 -13.03 -6.07
N LEU A 64 1.35 -13.01 -5.39
CA LEU A 64 1.19 -12.25 -4.15
C LEU A 64 1.94 -12.94 -3.02
N VAL A 65 3.07 -12.38 -2.60
CA VAL A 65 3.99 -12.96 -1.61
C VAL A 65 3.31 -13.05 -0.25
N PHE A 66 2.67 -11.98 0.20
CA PHE A 66 2.03 -11.91 1.52
C PHE A 66 0.63 -12.54 1.55
N ALA A 67 0.32 -13.19 2.67
CA ALA A 67 -0.99 -13.81 2.88
C ALA A 67 -2.11 -12.76 2.87
N TYR A 68 -1.91 -11.61 3.53
CA TYR A 68 -2.91 -10.55 3.58
C TYR A 68 -3.28 -10.04 2.18
N ALA A 69 -2.30 -9.86 1.29
CA ALA A 69 -2.55 -9.43 -0.08
C ALA A 69 -3.40 -10.44 -0.86
N ARG A 70 -3.18 -11.76 -0.65
CA ARG A 70 -4.05 -12.81 -1.21
C ARG A 70 -5.45 -12.78 -0.61
N MET A 71 -5.56 -12.53 0.70
CA MET A 71 -6.86 -12.40 1.38
C MET A 71 -7.62 -11.17 0.89
N THR A 72 -6.95 -10.06 0.62
CA THR A 72 -7.56 -8.85 0.04
C THR A 72 -8.25 -9.14 -1.30
N MET A 73 -7.69 -10.03 -2.12
CA MET A 73 -8.33 -10.45 -3.38
C MET A 73 -9.67 -11.16 -3.17
N SER A 74 -9.95 -11.70 -1.97
CA SER A 74 -11.27 -12.31 -1.66
C SER A 74 -12.42 -11.30 -1.66
N ALA A 75 -12.15 -10.00 -1.65
CA ALA A 75 -13.16 -8.97 -1.88
C ALA A 75 -13.95 -9.19 -3.17
N LEU A 76 -13.34 -9.80 -4.17
CA LEU A 76 -13.99 -10.13 -5.44
C LEU A 76 -15.04 -11.23 -5.33
N LEU A 77 -15.14 -11.93 -4.21
CA LEU A 77 -16.25 -12.84 -3.91
C LEU A 77 -17.55 -12.07 -3.60
N PHE A 78 -17.43 -10.85 -3.09
CA PHE A 78 -18.54 -9.98 -2.71
C PHE A 78 -18.90 -8.99 -3.82
N ASN A 79 -17.91 -8.46 -4.51
CA ASN A 79 -18.11 -7.66 -5.73
C ASN A 79 -17.16 -8.18 -6.82
N ARG A 80 -17.71 -8.93 -7.79
CA ARG A 80 -16.90 -9.62 -8.82
C ARG A 80 -16.36 -8.70 -9.90
N HIS A 81 -16.98 -7.57 -10.11
CA HIS A 81 -16.67 -6.64 -11.21
C HIS A 81 -16.64 -5.18 -10.75
N PRO A 82 -15.81 -4.85 -9.75
CA PRO A 82 -15.70 -3.47 -9.32
C PRO A 82 -15.17 -2.61 -10.48
N GLN A 83 -15.86 -1.52 -10.77
CA GLN A 83 -15.46 -0.60 -11.84
C GLN A 83 -14.47 0.43 -11.32
N LYS A 84 -14.52 0.74 -10.03
CA LYS A 84 -13.67 1.74 -9.41
C LYS A 84 -13.18 1.29 -8.04
N ILE A 85 -11.86 1.23 -7.89
CA ILE A 85 -11.19 0.79 -6.66
C ILE A 85 -10.38 1.96 -6.08
N LEU A 86 -10.49 2.16 -4.77
CA LEU A 86 -9.61 3.01 -4.00
C LEU A 86 -8.70 2.13 -3.13
N ILE A 87 -7.40 2.35 -3.24
CA ILE A 87 -6.40 1.70 -2.38
C ILE A 87 -5.69 2.79 -1.56
N VAL A 88 -5.72 2.67 -0.25
CA VAL A 88 -4.99 3.54 0.68
C VAL A 88 -3.73 2.84 1.12
N GLY A 89 -2.59 3.35 0.69
CA GLY A 89 -1.27 2.72 0.79
C GLY A 89 -0.82 2.08 -0.52
N LEU A 90 0.44 2.30 -0.91
CA LEU A 90 1.02 1.76 -2.14
C LEU A 90 1.98 0.61 -1.86
N GLY A 91 2.90 0.80 -0.92
CA GLY A 91 4.03 -0.11 -0.75
C GLY A 91 4.83 -0.28 -2.05
N GLY A 92 5.05 -1.51 -2.47
CA GLY A 92 5.68 -1.83 -3.76
C GLY A 92 4.69 -1.91 -4.95
N GLY A 93 3.45 -1.47 -4.80
CA GLY A 93 2.45 -1.48 -5.87
C GLY A 93 1.79 -2.85 -6.12
N THR A 94 1.97 -3.81 -5.22
CA THR A 94 1.52 -5.20 -5.42
C THR A 94 0.00 -5.32 -5.57
N LEU A 95 -0.78 -4.62 -4.73
CA LEU A 95 -2.24 -4.69 -4.79
C LEU A 95 -2.81 -4.02 -6.04
N PRO A 96 -2.46 -2.75 -6.38
CA PRO A 96 -2.98 -2.13 -7.60
C PRO A 96 -2.59 -2.90 -8.86
N GLU A 97 -1.38 -3.48 -8.94
CA GLU A 97 -0.97 -4.33 -10.06
C GLU A 97 -1.85 -5.60 -10.15
N ALA A 98 -2.09 -6.28 -9.02
CA ALA A 98 -2.87 -7.50 -9.00
C ALA A 98 -4.33 -7.29 -9.46
N PHE A 99 -4.98 -6.23 -8.99
CA PHE A 99 -6.34 -5.90 -9.43
C PHE A 99 -6.37 -5.45 -10.89
N PHE A 100 -5.39 -4.68 -11.33
CA PHE A 100 -5.28 -4.21 -12.71
C PHE A 100 -5.08 -5.36 -13.70
N ASP A 101 -4.24 -6.34 -13.34
CA ASP A 101 -3.99 -7.55 -14.15
C ASP A 101 -5.20 -8.48 -14.24
N LEU A 102 -6.07 -8.49 -13.21
CA LEU A 102 -7.19 -9.40 -13.10
C LEU A 102 -8.49 -8.83 -13.69
N LEU A 103 -8.64 -7.50 -13.75
CA LEU A 103 -9.89 -6.82 -14.09
C LEU A 103 -9.72 -5.93 -15.33
N ASP A 104 -10.41 -6.26 -16.42
CA ASP A 104 -10.21 -5.63 -17.74
C ASP A 104 -10.53 -4.12 -17.79
N ASN A 105 -11.55 -3.64 -17.07
CA ASN A 105 -12.06 -2.26 -17.20
C ASN A 105 -12.04 -1.46 -15.89
N VAL A 106 -11.29 -1.93 -14.90
CA VAL A 106 -11.23 -1.29 -13.58
C VAL A 106 -10.45 0.04 -13.64
N LYS A 107 -10.92 1.03 -12.88
CA LYS A 107 -10.17 2.25 -12.57
C LYS A 107 -9.67 2.15 -11.13
N ILE A 108 -8.37 2.34 -10.92
CA ILE A 108 -7.72 2.21 -9.63
C ILE A 108 -7.07 3.52 -9.25
N ASP A 109 -7.56 4.12 -8.17
CA ASP A 109 -6.91 5.24 -7.50
C ASP A 109 -6.14 4.67 -6.28
N THR A 110 -4.81 4.82 -6.27
CA THR A 110 -3.98 4.49 -5.10
C THR A 110 -3.50 5.78 -4.45
N VAL A 111 -3.68 5.91 -3.15
CA VAL A 111 -3.27 7.10 -2.39
C VAL A 111 -2.12 6.71 -1.47
N GLU A 112 -0.98 7.37 -1.64
CA GLU A 112 0.22 7.17 -0.85
C GLU A 112 0.69 8.53 -0.30
N ILE A 113 0.94 8.59 1.00
CA ILE A 113 1.35 9.85 1.64
C ILE A 113 2.81 10.18 1.38
N ASP A 114 3.66 9.16 1.19
CA ASP A 114 5.11 9.34 1.04
C ASP A 114 5.54 9.30 -0.43
N PRO A 115 5.93 10.44 -1.02
CA PRO A 115 6.45 10.48 -2.39
C PRO A 115 7.70 9.62 -2.60
N ALA A 116 8.48 9.36 -1.54
CA ALA A 116 9.65 8.49 -1.63
C ALA A 116 9.26 7.03 -1.80
N VAL A 117 8.16 6.56 -1.16
CA VAL A 117 7.60 5.24 -1.39
C VAL A 117 7.15 5.09 -2.83
N ILE A 118 6.45 6.10 -3.38
CA ILE A 118 6.02 6.09 -4.80
C ILE A 118 7.23 6.00 -5.74
N LYS A 119 8.28 6.79 -5.50
CA LYS A 119 9.52 6.76 -6.27
C LYS A 119 10.15 5.37 -6.24
N VAL A 120 10.30 4.78 -5.05
CA VAL A 120 10.90 3.45 -4.84
C VAL A 120 10.05 2.36 -5.50
N ALA A 121 8.72 2.44 -5.43
CA ALA A 121 7.83 1.50 -6.11
C ALA A 121 8.05 1.51 -7.64
N LYS A 122 8.21 2.70 -8.24
CA LYS A 122 8.47 2.85 -9.67
C LYS A 122 9.87 2.37 -10.07
N GLU A 123 10.91 2.75 -9.31
CA GLU A 123 12.30 2.45 -9.65
C GLU A 123 12.69 0.98 -9.42
N TYR A 124 12.19 0.37 -8.35
CA TYR A 124 12.63 -0.98 -7.94
C TYR A 124 11.58 -2.06 -8.15
N PHE A 125 10.28 -1.74 -7.92
CA PHE A 125 9.21 -2.72 -8.03
C PHE A 125 8.51 -2.71 -9.38
N LEU A 126 8.95 -1.83 -10.30
CA LEU A 126 8.42 -1.69 -11.67
C LEU A 126 6.93 -1.34 -11.68
N PHE A 127 6.48 -0.57 -10.67
CA PHE A 127 5.14 -0.03 -10.69
C PHE A 127 5.05 1.11 -11.72
N GLU A 128 4.07 1.02 -12.60
CA GLU A 128 3.83 2.01 -13.64
C GLU A 128 2.42 2.57 -13.53
N ASP A 129 2.27 3.89 -13.68
CA ASP A 129 0.96 4.50 -13.85
C ASP A 129 0.39 4.12 -15.22
N ASP A 130 -0.94 3.99 -15.27
CA ASP A 130 -1.73 3.79 -16.47
C ASP A 130 -2.92 4.76 -16.45
N GLU A 131 -3.61 4.98 -17.57
CA GLU A 131 -4.82 5.83 -17.62
C GLU A 131 -5.93 5.36 -16.65
N ARG A 132 -5.94 4.07 -16.32
CA ARG A 132 -6.90 3.43 -15.42
C ARG A 132 -6.31 3.08 -14.04
N LYS A 133 -4.99 3.18 -13.87
CA LYS A 133 -4.27 2.84 -12.63
C LYS A 133 -3.29 3.96 -12.30
N ARG A 134 -3.62 4.79 -11.35
CA ARG A 134 -2.80 5.95 -10.97
C ARG A 134 -2.49 5.98 -9.48
N VAL A 135 -1.34 6.54 -9.14
CA VAL A 135 -0.97 6.83 -7.75
C VAL A 135 -1.02 8.33 -7.49
N ILE A 136 -1.59 8.71 -6.35
CA ILE A 136 -1.77 10.08 -5.91
C ILE A 136 -0.95 10.29 -4.63
N ALA A 137 0.05 11.20 -4.68
CA ALA A 137 0.83 11.60 -3.51
C ALA A 137 0.02 12.53 -2.61
N GLN A 138 -0.71 11.99 -1.63
CA GLN A 138 -1.58 12.76 -0.75
C GLN A 138 -1.89 11.98 0.54
N ASP A 139 -2.23 12.71 1.62
CA ASP A 139 -2.87 12.12 2.79
C ASP A 139 -4.24 11.52 2.42
N ALA A 140 -4.49 10.28 2.88
CA ALA A 140 -5.68 9.52 2.51
C ALA A 140 -6.98 10.17 2.98
N ARG A 141 -7.01 10.73 4.20
CA ARG A 141 -8.20 11.38 4.74
C ARG A 141 -8.54 12.68 3.98
N VAL A 142 -7.50 13.42 3.57
CA VAL A 142 -7.67 14.62 2.71
C VAL A 142 -8.21 14.22 1.34
N PHE A 143 -7.69 13.13 0.77
CA PHE A 143 -8.19 12.59 -0.50
C PHE A 143 -9.65 12.18 -0.40
N ILE A 144 -10.03 11.40 0.62
CA ILE A 144 -11.41 10.92 0.84
C ILE A 144 -12.38 12.09 1.02
N LYS A 145 -12.02 13.12 1.81
CA LYS A 145 -12.83 14.34 1.95
C LYS A 145 -13.06 15.04 0.62
N ARG A 146 -12.05 15.10 -0.24
CA ARG A 146 -12.20 15.66 -1.59
C ARG A 146 -13.12 14.79 -2.46
N ALA A 147 -12.98 13.48 -2.40
CA ALA A 147 -13.83 12.53 -3.11
C ALA A 147 -15.32 12.70 -2.72
N ILE A 148 -15.59 12.88 -1.41
CA ILE A 148 -16.96 13.18 -0.91
C ILE A 148 -17.50 14.47 -1.54
N LEU A 149 -16.72 15.56 -1.55
CA LEU A 149 -17.14 16.84 -2.15
C LEU A 149 -17.40 16.73 -3.65
N GLN A 150 -16.73 15.80 -4.32
CA GLN A 150 -16.89 15.52 -5.76
C GLN A 150 -17.96 14.46 -6.06
N SER A 151 -18.65 13.95 -5.03
CA SER A 151 -19.57 12.81 -5.15
C SER A 151 -18.96 11.61 -5.88
N THR A 152 -17.68 11.37 -5.63
CA THR A 152 -16.95 10.24 -6.19
C THR A 152 -17.16 9.02 -5.32
N GLU A 153 -17.65 7.93 -5.92
CA GLU A 153 -17.87 6.65 -5.23
C GLU A 153 -16.92 5.57 -5.75
N TYR A 154 -16.69 4.56 -4.92
CA TYR A 154 -15.84 3.40 -5.19
C TYR A 154 -16.59 2.11 -4.86
N ASP A 155 -16.44 1.12 -5.74
CA ASP A 155 -17.05 -0.21 -5.57
C ASP A 155 -16.23 -1.10 -4.63
N LEU A 156 -14.95 -0.77 -4.47
CA LEU A 156 -14.06 -1.43 -3.53
C LEU A 156 -13.12 -0.38 -2.93
N VAL A 157 -13.07 -0.33 -1.61
CA VAL A 157 -12.08 0.47 -0.86
C VAL A 157 -11.20 -0.47 -0.06
N ILE A 158 -9.89 -0.31 -0.19
CA ILE A 158 -8.88 -1.11 0.53
C ILE A 158 -8.07 -0.16 1.41
N LEU A 159 -8.11 -0.39 2.72
CA LEU A 159 -7.30 0.33 3.69
C LEU A 159 -6.08 -0.52 4.04
N ASP A 160 -4.92 -0.16 3.48
CA ASP A 160 -3.63 -0.84 3.65
C ASP A 160 -2.52 0.18 4.00
N ALA A 161 -2.84 1.17 4.84
CA ALA A 161 -1.94 2.24 5.23
C ALA A 161 -1.18 1.89 6.52
N PHE A 162 -0.08 1.15 6.37
CA PHE A 162 0.82 0.84 7.46
C PHE A 162 2.08 1.68 7.42
N ASN A 163 2.51 2.15 8.59
CA ASN A 163 3.83 2.76 8.76
C ASN A 163 4.66 1.89 9.74
N GLY A 164 5.28 0.83 9.18
CA GLY A 164 5.95 -0.18 9.98
C GLY A 164 4.96 -1.03 10.76
N ASP A 165 4.88 -0.80 12.08
CA ASP A 165 4.05 -1.60 13.00
C ASP A 165 2.79 -0.89 13.47
N TYR A 166 2.39 0.23 12.85
CA TYR A 166 1.19 0.94 13.26
C TYR A 166 0.42 1.54 12.10
N ILE A 167 -0.89 1.69 12.28
CA ILE A 167 -1.75 2.47 11.40
C ILE A 167 -1.82 3.89 11.95
N PRO A 168 -1.70 4.95 11.11
CA PRO A 168 -1.83 6.33 11.58
C PRO A 168 -3.16 6.57 12.31
N GLU A 169 -3.10 7.11 13.54
CA GLU A 169 -4.25 7.24 14.43
C GLU A 169 -5.46 7.94 13.78
N HIS A 170 -5.22 8.94 12.94
CA HIS A 170 -6.28 9.69 12.26
C HIS A 170 -7.05 8.86 11.20
N LEU A 171 -6.50 7.69 10.80
CA LEU A 171 -7.14 6.71 9.89
C LEU A 171 -7.85 5.57 10.65
N MET A 172 -7.79 5.54 11.99
CA MET A 172 -8.47 4.54 12.81
C MET A 172 -9.72 5.08 13.51
N THR A 173 -10.02 6.37 13.35
CA THR A 173 -11.15 7.01 14.04
C THR A 173 -12.50 6.66 13.42
N LYS A 174 -13.54 6.65 14.25
CA LYS A 174 -14.93 6.46 13.78
C LYS A 174 -15.32 7.49 12.72
N GLU A 175 -14.87 8.74 12.90
CA GLU A 175 -15.13 9.83 11.94
C GLU A 175 -14.50 9.54 10.57
N PHE A 176 -13.27 8.99 10.55
CA PHE A 176 -12.65 8.58 9.30
C PHE A 176 -13.41 7.44 8.63
N LEU A 177 -13.82 6.43 9.38
CA LEU A 177 -14.61 5.32 8.85
C LEU A 177 -15.99 5.78 8.31
N LEU A 178 -16.63 6.77 8.95
CA LEU A 178 -17.83 7.41 8.41
C LEU A 178 -17.55 8.21 7.13
N GLU A 179 -16.36 8.80 7.00
CA GLU A 179 -15.93 9.44 5.75
C GLU A 179 -15.70 8.40 4.65
N VAL A 180 -15.07 7.26 4.97
CA VAL A 180 -14.89 6.12 4.06
C VAL A 180 -16.24 5.56 3.59
N GLN A 181 -17.20 5.40 4.50
CA GLN A 181 -18.54 4.92 4.18
C GLN A 181 -19.23 5.79 3.12
N LYS A 182 -19.02 7.11 3.15
CA LYS A 182 -19.60 8.06 2.19
C LYS A 182 -19.02 7.97 0.77
N VAL A 183 -17.84 7.37 0.60
CA VAL A 183 -17.23 7.16 -0.72
C VAL A 183 -17.42 5.72 -1.21
N LEU A 184 -18.05 4.84 -0.45
CA LEU A 184 -18.48 3.53 -0.93
C LEU A 184 -19.76 3.67 -1.76
N SER A 185 -19.79 3.04 -2.92
CA SER A 185 -21.02 2.86 -3.69
C SER A 185 -22.01 2.00 -2.89
N ARG A 186 -23.28 1.98 -3.32
CA ARG A 186 -24.37 1.30 -2.60
C ARG A 186 -24.06 -0.15 -2.22
N ASP A 187 -23.43 -0.89 -3.14
CA ASP A 187 -23.04 -2.29 -2.96
C ASP A 187 -21.50 -2.42 -2.84
N GLY A 188 -20.86 -1.31 -2.44
CA GLY A 188 -19.41 -1.23 -2.31
C GLY A 188 -18.89 -2.06 -1.14
N VAL A 189 -17.68 -2.61 -1.31
CA VAL A 189 -17.01 -3.45 -0.33
C VAL A 189 -15.83 -2.68 0.29
N LEU A 190 -15.70 -2.76 1.61
CA LEU A 190 -14.52 -2.29 2.34
C LEU A 190 -13.68 -3.48 2.77
N VAL A 191 -12.37 -3.42 2.49
CA VAL A 191 -11.37 -4.32 3.05
C VAL A 191 -10.38 -3.49 3.86
N ALA A 192 -10.10 -3.91 5.07
CA ALA A 192 -9.09 -3.27 5.91
C ALA A 192 -8.04 -4.29 6.35
N ASN A 193 -6.77 -3.97 6.12
CA ASN A 193 -5.66 -4.66 6.77
C ASN A 193 -5.53 -4.08 8.17
N THR A 194 -5.63 -4.92 9.22
CA THR A 194 -5.63 -4.53 10.63
C THR A 194 -4.65 -5.38 11.43
N PHE A 195 -4.36 -4.98 12.67
CA PHE A 195 -3.45 -5.73 13.54
C PHE A 195 -4.17 -6.89 14.25
N GLY A 196 -4.29 -8.03 13.61
CA GLY A 196 -4.97 -9.21 14.17
C GLY A 196 -4.42 -9.77 15.49
N THR A 197 -3.22 -9.34 15.93
CA THR A 197 -2.57 -9.85 17.15
C THR A 197 -2.33 -8.79 18.22
N SER A 198 -2.74 -7.54 18.00
CA SER A 198 -2.53 -6.45 18.95
C SER A 198 -3.70 -6.31 19.93
N LYS A 199 -3.44 -5.70 21.09
CA LYS A 199 -4.51 -5.29 22.02
C LYS A 199 -5.45 -4.24 21.44
N LEU A 200 -5.04 -3.57 20.35
CA LEU A 200 -5.85 -2.59 19.63
C LEU A 200 -6.89 -3.25 18.72
N TYR A 201 -6.72 -4.54 18.40
CA TYR A 201 -7.61 -5.28 17.50
C TYR A 201 -9.09 -5.20 17.92
N ASP A 202 -9.38 -5.41 19.21
CA ASP A 202 -10.74 -5.35 19.73
C ASP A 202 -11.34 -3.95 19.60
N TYR A 203 -10.54 -2.90 19.84
CA TYR A 203 -10.97 -1.51 19.71
C TYR A 203 -11.22 -1.14 18.23
N GLU A 204 -10.32 -1.55 17.34
CA GLU A 204 -10.49 -1.37 15.90
C GLU A 204 -11.73 -2.09 15.41
N SER A 205 -11.88 -3.38 15.75
CA SER A 205 -13.03 -4.20 15.36
C SER A 205 -14.35 -3.60 15.83
N ASN A 206 -14.41 -3.11 17.06
CA ASN A 206 -15.59 -2.41 17.60
C ASN A 206 -15.90 -1.15 16.79
N THR A 207 -14.88 -0.38 16.39
CA THR A 207 -15.06 0.84 15.60
C THR A 207 -15.59 0.52 14.20
N TYR A 208 -15.07 -0.53 13.55
CA TYR A 208 -15.61 -1.02 12.27
C TYR A 208 -17.05 -1.51 12.41
N GLN A 209 -17.35 -2.27 13.46
CA GLN A 209 -18.70 -2.77 13.73
C GLN A 209 -19.71 -1.64 13.97
N ASP A 210 -19.30 -0.60 14.67
CA ASP A 210 -20.13 0.58 14.94
C ASP A 210 -20.53 1.34 13.66
N VAL A 211 -19.67 1.32 12.62
CA VAL A 211 -19.90 2.08 11.38
C VAL A 211 -20.50 1.20 10.27
N PHE A 212 -20.03 -0.02 10.11
CA PHE A 212 -20.39 -0.90 9.00
C PHE A 212 -21.29 -2.06 9.40
N GLY A 213 -21.53 -2.28 10.70
CA GLY A 213 -22.27 -3.44 11.21
C GLY A 213 -21.40 -4.70 11.21
N SER A 214 -22.03 -5.86 10.95
CA SER A 214 -21.30 -7.14 10.93
C SER A 214 -20.32 -7.21 9.77
N PHE A 215 -19.12 -7.71 10.03
CA PHE A 215 -18.07 -7.90 9.04
C PHE A 215 -17.47 -9.31 9.17
N ILE A 216 -16.73 -9.72 8.14
CA ILE A 216 -16.02 -11.01 8.10
C ILE A 216 -14.57 -10.75 8.49
N ASN A 217 -14.06 -11.59 9.38
CA ASN A 217 -12.69 -11.52 9.87
C ASN A 217 -11.98 -12.85 9.67
#